data_9fc00436eaa54db8643f035f87424af1
#
_entry.id   9fc00436eaa54db8643f035f87424af1
#
_cell.length_a   1.000
_cell.length_b   1.000
_cell.length_c   1.000
_cell.angle_alpha   90.00
_cell.angle_beta   90.00
_cell.angle_gamma   90.00
#
_symmetry.space_group_name_H-M   'P 1'
#
loop_
_entity.id
_entity.type
_entity.pdbx_description
1 polymer ?
#
loop_
_entity_poly.entity_id
_entity_poly.type
_entity_poly.pdbx_seq_one_letter_code
_entity_poly.pdbx_strand_id
1 'polypeptide(L)'
;MTDQSAATWISAAAQQQRQQQGLPARQLSDAPVHQAYLDSLRRSGAQITAVSKWLNAAAVEATSCQAELLRQKCFVQQVTPITGYFQAASRSKKKDEVLPVLDQINAQKFREKGLTGKGVKVGVIDVGFYEAPQQASLKRLFNQDHVRGYRDFVNPAAGKPYTYKESFLDNHGTQVLECLAGYNPKHNLQVGLATEADYYLARTDHGSRENRMEEEHFVRALEWLDSLGVRLVNSSLGYGTGFDKAEENYKPEQMDGSSFIARAAQMAVQEKGMCLVISAGNDGSKKNWQFLNTPADAAGVLTVGATDYSSWIKQGYSGIGPGFLPFVKPDLACFSAFGTSFTAPVVTGLAACLLQVNPHLSAQQLTQILKRSGHLYPHGNNYIGYGVPNAEKALQLARDSTIVFPAPTIMKASGNQFSFKRPKDWKVVGQGGIVLFRKKSATQVITQQRLSVRTTILLLKRMTGETHTTIQFGENVLEVVWE
;
A
#
# COMPACT_ATOMS: atom_id res chain seq x y z
N MET A 1 9.51 -31.57 19.66
CA MET A 1 9.99 -31.54 18.27
C MET A 1 11.48 -31.36 18.28
N THR A 2 12.23 -32.21 17.61
CA THR A 2 13.70 -32.13 17.58
C THR A 2 14.12 -30.95 16.68
N ASP A 3 15.17 -30.25 17.04
CA ASP A 3 15.69 -29.03 16.39
C ASP A 3 16.03 -29.23 14.89
N GLN A 4 16.32 -30.46 14.46
CA GLN A 4 16.60 -30.83 13.07
C GLN A 4 15.38 -30.74 12.16
N SER A 5 14.14 -31.00 12.62
CA SER A 5 12.93 -30.90 11.81
C SER A 5 12.54 -29.45 11.52
N ALA A 6 12.86 -28.53 12.42
CA ALA A 6 12.54 -27.12 12.29
C ALA A 6 13.48 -26.37 11.31
N ALA A 7 14.65 -26.92 11.00
CA ALA A 7 15.63 -26.31 10.09
C ALA A 7 15.11 -26.18 8.65
N THR A 8 14.14 -27.01 8.24
CA THR A 8 13.59 -27.04 6.89
C THR A 8 12.36 -26.13 6.68
N TRP A 9 11.84 -25.51 7.76
CA TRP A 9 10.59 -24.72 7.67
C TRP A 9 10.76 -23.35 7.02
N ILE A 10 11.97 -22.83 7.04
CA ILE A 10 12.30 -21.49 6.55
C ILE A 10 13.60 -21.51 5.74
N SER A 11 13.64 -20.75 4.64
CA SER A 11 14.84 -20.61 3.81
C SER A 11 15.97 -19.86 4.51
N ALA A 12 17.21 -20.09 4.10
CA ALA A 12 18.36 -19.33 4.59
C ALA A 12 18.22 -17.82 4.31
N ALA A 13 17.64 -17.46 3.16
CA ALA A 13 17.41 -16.07 2.79
C ALA A 13 16.44 -15.37 3.75
N ALA A 14 15.34 -16.03 4.12
CA ALA A 14 14.37 -15.47 5.08
C ALA A 14 14.97 -15.41 6.49
N GLN A 15 15.77 -16.42 6.90
CA GLN A 15 16.47 -16.38 8.19
C GLN A 15 17.43 -15.20 8.28
N GLN A 16 18.27 -15.01 7.26
CA GLN A 16 19.23 -13.91 7.19
C GLN A 16 18.51 -12.54 7.23
N GLN A 17 17.43 -12.41 6.48
CA GLN A 17 16.64 -11.19 6.44
C GLN A 17 16.06 -10.82 7.82
N ARG A 18 15.51 -11.80 8.54
CA ARG A 18 14.96 -11.59 9.90
C ARG A 18 16.05 -11.25 10.92
N GLN A 19 17.17 -11.95 10.88
CA GLN A 19 18.32 -11.68 11.74
C GLN A 19 18.84 -10.23 11.57
N GLN A 20 18.90 -9.73 10.33
CA GLN A 20 19.30 -8.35 10.05
C GLN A 20 18.37 -7.30 10.68
N GLN A 21 17.13 -7.66 10.96
CA GLN A 21 16.13 -6.81 11.60
C GLN A 21 15.94 -7.09 13.10
N GLY A 22 16.76 -7.95 13.69
CA GLY A 22 16.64 -8.33 15.10
C GLY A 22 15.39 -9.17 15.42
N LEU A 23 14.76 -9.79 14.40
CA LEU A 23 13.61 -10.66 14.56
C LEU A 23 14.04 -12.11 14.83
N PRO A 24 13.20 -12.93 15.52
CA PRO A 24 13.46 -14.35 15.68
C PRO A 24 13.64 -15.03 14.32
N ALA A 25 14.74 -15.75 14.15
CA ALA A 25 15.04 -16.46 12.90
C ALA A 25 13.98 -17.49 12.55
N ARG A 26 13.29 -18.04 13.55
CA ARG A 26 12.20 -19.03 13.40
C ARG A 26 11.03 -18.64 14.30
N GLN A 27 9.83 -18.90 13.81
CA GLN A 27 8.57 -18.65 14.51
C GLN A 27 7.62 -19.83 14.33
N LEU A 28 6.62 -19.98 15.21
CA LEU A 28 5.63 -21.06 15.09
C LEU A 28 4.87 -21.00 13.76
N SER A 29 4.60 -19.79 13.27
CA SER A 29 3.96 -19.54 11.98
C SER A 29 4.80 -19.96 10.75
N ASP A 30 6.04 -20.40 10.93
CA ASP A 30 6.83 -21.00 9.85
C ASP A 30 6.61 -22.51 9.73
N ALA A 31 6.00 -23.14 10.75
CA ALA A 31 5.74 -24.57 10.76
C ALA A 31 4.69 -24.95 9.70
N PRO A 32 4.90 -26.04 8.95
CA PRO A 32 3.91 -26.52 8.02
C PRO A 32 2.62 -26.94 8.76
N VAL A 33 1.46 -26.78 8.12
CA VAL A 33 0.21 -27.32 8.63
C VAL A 33 0.34 -28.83 8.83
N HIS A 34 -0.07 -29.34 9.97
CA HIS A 34 0.13 -30.74 10.33
C HIS A 34 -0.61 -31.68 9.36
N GLN A 35 0.12 -32.65 8.80
CA GLN A 35 -0.40 -33.53 7.72
C GLN A 35 -1.68 -34.27 8.12
N ALA A 36 -1.80 -34.72 9.36
CA ALA A 36 -3.00 -35.42 9.84
C ALA A 36 -4.28 -34.55 9.75
N TYR A 37 -4.15 -33.22 9.90
CA TYR A 37 -5.29 -32.31 9.73
C TYR A 37 -5.67 -32.21 8.25
N LEU A 38 -4.71 -32.04 7.34
CA LEU A 38 -4.94 -32.02 5.90
C LEU A 38 -5.59 -33.33 5.42
N ASP A 39 -5.13 -34.47 5.91
CA ASP A 39 -5.71 -35.77 5.58
C ASP A 39 -7.13 -35.92 6.14
N SER A 40 -7.42 -35.34 7.29
CA SER A 40 -8.76 -35.32 7.85
C SER A 40 -9.72 -34.45 7.04
N LEU A 41 -9.25 -33.30 6.47
CA LEU A 41 -10.04 -32.49 5.57
C LEU A 41 -10.36 -33.27 4.27
N ARG A 42 -9.37 -33.91 3.66
CA ARG A 42 -9.57 -34.74 2.44
C ARG A 42 -10.57 -35.88 2.68
N ARG A 43 -10.46 -36.59 3.80
CA ARG A 43 -11.43 -37.65 4.16
C ARG A 43 -12.86 -37.13 4.37
N SER A 44 -13.06 -35.85 4.58
CA SER A 44 -14.39 -35.24 4.62
C SER A 44 -14.96 -34.91 3.24
N GLY A 45 -14.25 -35.28 2.15
CA GLY A 45 -14.63 -34.98 0.78
C GLY A 45 -14.29 -33.58 0.29
N ALA A 46 -13.60 -32.79 1.11
CA ALA A 46 -13.16 -31.45 0.73
C ALA A 46 -11.88 -31.54 -0.15
N GLN A 47 -11.90 -30.85 -1.28
CA GLN A 47 -10.72 -30.73 -2.13
C GLN A 47 -9.86 -29.57 -1.65
N ILE A 48 -8.63 -29.82 -1.19
CA ILE A 48 -7.71 -28.78 -0.76
C ILE A 48 -7.12 -28.10 -1.98
N THR A 49 -7.34 -26.79 -2.13
CA THR A 49 -6.82 -25.96 -3.21
C THR A 49 -5.51 -25.28 -2.81
N ALA A 50 -5.37 -24.86 -1.55
CA ALA A 50 -4.12 -24.32 -1.03
C ALA A 50 -3.95 -24.55 0.48
N VAL A 51 -2.71 -24.29 0.95
CA VAL A 51 -2.34 -24.36 2.37
C VAL A 51 -1.47 -23.18 2.69
N SER A 52 -1.85 -22.42 3.72
CA SER A 52 -1.03 -21.36 4.30
C SER A 52 -0.45 -21.82 5.64
N LYS A 53 0.87 -21.89 5.72
CA LYS A 53 1.57 -22.17 6.99
C LYS A 53 1.47 -20.99 7.95
N TRP A 54 1.50 -19.76 7.47
CA TRP A 54 1.43 -18.57 8.29
C TRP A 54 0.11 -18.48 9.06
N LEU A 55 -0.99 -18.75 8.39
CA LEU A 55 -2.32 -18.69 8.98
C LEU A 55 -2.76 -20.03 9.60
N ASN A 56 -1.92 -21.09 9.51
CA ASN A 56 -2.25 -22.46 9.89
C ASN A 56 -3.63 -22.87 9.30
N ALA A 57 -3.81 -22.64 8.01
CA ALA A 57 -5.11 -22.78 7.32
C ALA A 57 -4.98 -23.58 6.03
N ALA A 58 -6.11 -24.12 5.57
CA ALA A 58 -6.25 -24.72 4.24
C ALA A 58 -7.48 -24.12 3.55
N ALA A 59 -7.31 -23.71 2.29
CA ALA A 59 -8.43 -23.43 1.41
C ALA A 59 -8.95 -24.72 0.82
N VAL A 60 -10.27 -24.83 0.73
CA VAL A 60 -10.93 -26.05 0.27
C VAL A 60 -12.13 -25.73 -0.62
N GLU A 61 -12.32 -26.48 -1.68
CA GLU A 61 -13.59 -26.58 -2.38
C GLU A 61 -14.49 -27.56 -1.63
N ALA A 62 -15.65 -27.09 -1.20
CA ALA A 62 -16.59 -27.88 -0.41
C ALA A 62 -18.04 -27.42 -0.65
N THR A 63 -18.97 -28.36 -0.61
CA THR A 63 -20.39 -28.06 -0.58
C THR A 63 -20.77 -27.45 0.79
N SER A 64 -21.93 -26.77 0.89
CA SER A 64 -22.42 -26.22 2.17
C SER A 64 -22.53 -27.29 3.27
N CYS A 65 -22.94 -28.51 2.92
CA CYS A 65 -23.01 -29.62 3.86
C CYS A 65 -21.61 -30.05 4.34
N GLN A 66 -20.64 -30.13 3.44
CA GLN A 66 -19.24 -30.43 3.79
C GLN A 66 -18.64 -29.33 4.66
N ALA A 67 -18.92 -28.07 4.34
CA ALA A 67 -18.45 -26.93 5.14
C ALA A 67 -18.96 -27.00 6.59
N GLU A 68 -20.22 -27.42 6.79
CA GLU A 68 -20.78 -27.61 8.12
C GLU A 68 -20.12 -28.77 8.88
N LEU A 69 -19.85 -29.88 8.20
CA LEU A 69 -19.07 -30.99 8.79
C LEU A 69 -17.63 -30.59 9.15
N LEU A 70 -17.02 -29.69 8.36
CA LEU A 70 -15.70 -29.17 8.68
C LEU A 70 -15.71 -28.29 9.94
N ARG A 71 -16.75 -27.46 10.15
CA ARG A 71 -16.90 -26.65 11.39
C ARG A 71 -16.95 -27.48 12.66
N GLN A 72 -17.46 -28.70 12.59
CA GLN A 72 -17.59 -29.60 13.75
C GLN A 72 -16.29 -30.30 14.14
N LYS A 73 -15.23 -30.18 13.35
CA LYS A 73 -13.94 -30.82 13.68
C LYS A 73 -13.23 -30.04 14.78
N CYS A 74 -12.80 -30.73 15.82
CA CYS A 74 -12.18 -30.15 17.02
C CYS A 74 -10.91 -29.31 16.76
N PHE A 75 -10.25 -29.52 15.61
CA PHE A 75 -9.05 -28.77 15.20
C PHE A 75 -9.36 -27.64 14.22
N VAL A 76 -10.60 -27.45 13.79
CA VAL A 76 -11.02 -26.36 12.92
C VAL A 76 -11.56 -25.22 13.77
N GLN A 77 -10.86 -24.11 13.79
CA GLN A 77 -11.26 -22.94 14.56
C GLN A 77 -12.37 -22.15 13.86
N GLN A 78 -12.28 -22.02 12.53
CA GLN A 78 -13.22 -21.24 11.73
C GLN A 78 -13.27 -21.77 10.29
N VAL A 79 -14.45 -21.69 9.68
CA VAL A 79 -14.66 -21.89 8.24
C VAL A 79 -15.25 -20.61 7.67
N THR A 80 -14.52 -19.96 6.76
CA THR A 80 -14.93 -18.69 6.12
C THR A 80 -15.17 -18.96 4.64
N PRO A 81 -16.33 -18.61 4.07
CA PRO A 81 -16.58 -18.67 2.63
C PRO A 81 -15.72 -17.65 1.87
N ILE A 82 -15.29 -17.99 0.65
CA ILE A 82 -14.45 -17.16 -0.21
C ILE A 82 -15.03 -17.13 -1.62
N THR A 83 -15.33 -15.96 -2.18
CA THR A 83 -15.82 -15.74 -3.58
C THR A 83 -15.76 -14.25 -3.98
N GLY A 84 -15.68 -13.79 -5.26
CA GLY A 84 -15.33 -12.45 -5.66
C GLY A 84 -15.64 -11.61 -6.91
N TYR A 85 -15.36 -10.25 -7.18
CA TYR A 85 -15.26 -9.39 -8.43
C TYR A 85 -14.56 -8.02 -8.30
N PHE A 86 -14.02 -7.42 -9.43
CA PHE A 86 -13.23 -6.17 -9.51
C PHE A 86 -13.63 -5.15 -10.59
N GLN A 87 -13.18 -3.88 -10.48
CA GLN A 87 -13.39 -2.84 -11.49
C GLN A 87 -12.19 -1.88 -11.63
N ALA A 88 -11.67 -1.71 -12.86
CA ALA A 88 -10.50 -0.89 -13.18
C ALA A 88 -10.80 0.44 -13.87
N ALA A 89 -9.85 1.38 -13.83
CA ALA A 89 -9.94 2.73 -14.42
C ALA A 89 -9.06 2.94 -15.66
N SER A 90 -9.49 3.78 -16.62
CA SER A 90 -8.89 3.98 -17.94
C SER A 90 -7.91 5.18 -18.05
N ARG A 91 -7.15 5.24 -19.14
CA ARG A 91 -5.93 6.02 -19.41
C ARG A 91 -6.16 7.34 -20.18
N SER A 92 -5.33 8.35 -19.95
CA SER A 92 -5.15 9.56 -20.80
C SER A 92 -3.67 9.93 -20.95
N LYS A 93 -3.30 10.50 -22.13
CA LYS A 93 -1.90 10.81 -22.51
C LYS A 93 -1.61 12.31 -22.40
N LYS A 94 -0.47 12.69 -21.76
CA LYS A 94 0.25 13.95 -21.99
C LYS A 94 1.74 13.79 -21.71
N LYS A 95 2.56 14.57 -22.42
CA LYS A 95 4.04 14.58 -22.35
C LYS A 95 4.51 15.58 -21.30
N ASP A 96 5.41 15.17 -20.37
CA ASP A 96 6.28 16.06 -19.61
C ASP A 96 7.57 15.33 -19.20
N GLU A 97 8.68 16.03 -19.07
CA GLU A 97 10.03 15.49 -18.87
C GLU A 97 10.29 14.92 -17.47
N VAL A 98 9.45 15.22 -16.49
CA VAL A 98 9.41 14.62 -15.15
C VAL A 98 7.96 14.29 -14.83
N LEU A 99 7.71 13.10 -14.27
CA LEU A 99 6.36 12.80 -13.82
C LEU A 99 5.93 13.75 -12.68
N PRO A 100 4.76 14.35 -12.76
CA PRO A 100 4.28 15.28 -11.74
C PRO A 100 4.34 14.74 -10.31
N VAL A 101 4.19 13.43 -10.13
CA VAL A 101 4.27 12.81 -8.81
C VAL A 101 5.68 12.85 -8.22
N LEU A 102 6.72 12.68 -9.03
CA LEU A 102 8.11 12.76 -8.57
C LEU A 102 8.50 14.19 -8.18
N ASP A 103 7.92 15.17 -8.88
CA ASP A 103 8.03 16.58 -8.51
C ASP A 103 7.30 16.86 -7.19
N GLN A 104 6.07 16.40 -7.05
CA GLN A 104 5.27 16.59 -5.85
C GLN A 104 5.95 16.05 -4.58
N ILE A 105 6.59 14.90 -4.66
CA ILE A 105 7.31 14.30 -3.51
C ILE A 105 8.76 14.79 -3.38
N ASN A 106 9.20 15.72 -4.22
CA ASN A 106 10.57 16.27 -4.23
C ASN A 106 11.66 15.20 -4.46
N ALA A 107 11.43 14.30 -5.42
CA ALA A 107 12.32 13.17 -5.74
C ALA A 107 13.01 13.27 -7.10
N GLN A 108 12.85 14.37 -7.84
CA GLN A 108 13.35 14.53 -9.22
C GLN A 108 14.85 14.28 -9.36
N LYS A 109 15.63 14.59 -8.33
CA LYS A 109 17.10 14.49 -8.32
C LYS A 109 17.65 13.18 -7.74
N PHE A 110 16.78 12.23 -7.36
CA PHE A 110 17.25 11.01 -6.71
C PHE A 110 18.17 10.20 -7.64
N ARG A 111 17.81 10.08 -8.91
CA ARG A 111 18.65 9.39 -9.90
C ARG A 111 20.02 10.05 -10.07
N GLU A 112 20.08 11.38 -10.12
CA GLU A 112 21.34 12.13 -10.22
C GLU A 112 22.23 11.91 -8.99
N LYS A 113 21.61 11.64 -7.84
CA LYS A 113 22.29 11.27 -6.59
C LYS A 113 22.67 9.78 -6.53
N GLY A 114 22.42 9.00 -7.57
CA GLY A 114 22.65 7.56 -7.61
C GLY A 114 21.66 6.75 -6.74
N LEU A 115 20.51 7.32 -6.37
CA LEU A 115 19.46 6.69 -5.59
C LEU A 115 18.48 6.00 -6.54
N THR A 116 18.71 4.72 -6.78
CA THR A 116 18.03 3.91 -7.80
C THR A 116 17.42 2.62 -7.23
N GLY A 117 17.47 2.44 -5.91
CA GLY A 117 17.05 1.20 -5.23
C GLY A 117 18.04 0.04 -5.41
N LYS A 118 19.27 0.30 -5.88
CA LYS A 118 20.29 -0.72 -6.15
C LYS A 118 20.55 -1.60 -4.91
N GLY A 119 20.54 -2.92 -5.13
CA GLY A 119 20.78 -3.93 -4.09
C GLY A 119 19.57 -4.23 -3.22
N VAL A 120 18.40 -3.60 -3.47
CA VAL A 120 17.16 -3.84 -2.74
C VAL A 120 16.29 -4.83 -3.50
N LYS A 121 15.80 -5.87 -2.82
CA LYS A 121 14.81 -6.81 -3.34
C LYS A 121 13.41 -6.25 -3.15
N VAL A 122 12.63 -6.16 -4.23
CA VAL A 122 11.25 -5.65 -4.24
C VAL A 122 10.31 -6.70 -4.81
N GLY A 123 9.31 -7.08 -4.04
CA GLY A 123 8.18 -7.88 -4.50
C GLY A 123 7.10 -6.99 -5.12
N VAL A 124 6.48 -7.44 -6.19
CA VAL A 124 5.28 -6.78 -6.76
C VAL A 124 4.19 -7.83 -6.91
N ILE A 125 3.09 -7.63 -6.20
CA ILE A 125 1.89 -8.47 -6.25
C ILE A 125 0.82 -7.72 -7.04
N ASP A 126 0.34 -8.31 -8.15
CA ASP A 126 -0.59 -7.62 -9.05
C ASP A 126 -1.41 -8.61 -9.93
N VAL A 127 -2.38 -8.09 -10.69
CA VAL A 127 -3.28 -8.83 -11.58
C VAL A 127 -2.52 -9.55 -12.69
N GLY A 128 -1.51 -8.90 -13.28
CA GLY A 128 -0.73 -9.47 -14.38
C GLY A 128 0.33 -8.51 -14.88
N PHE A 129 1.28 -9.05 -15.64
CA PHE A 129 2.44 -8.34 -16.17
C PHE A 129 2.55 -8.49 -17.68
N TYR A 130 1.39 -8.47 -18.38
CA TYR A 130 1.33 -8.66 -19.82
C TYR A 130 2.22 -7.64 -20.55
N GLU A 131 3.04 -8.13 -21.48
CA GLU A 131 3.98 -7.35 -22.29
C GLU A 131 4.99 -6.48 -21.49
N ALA A 132 5.26 -6.78 -20.21
CA ALA A 132 6.21 -5.99 -19.41
C ALA A 132 7.62 -5.90 -20.05
N PRO A 133 8.23 -6.97 -20.60
CA PRO A 133 9.54 -6.89 -21.27
C PRO A 133 9.53 -6.03 -22.54
N GLN A 134 8.37 -5.85 -23.18
CA GLN A 134 8.20 -5.09 -24.42
C GLN A 134 8.05 -3.58 -24.18
N GLN A 135 7.71 -3.17 -22.96
CA GLN A 135 7.55 -1.74 -22.62
C GLN A 135 8.88 -1.01 -22.71
N ALA A 136 8.91 0.09 -23.47
CA ALA A 136 10.14 0.86 -23.71
C ALA A 136 10.80 1.36 -22.40
N SER A 137 9.98 1.74 -21.41
CA SER A 137 10.41 2.20 -20.09
C SER A 137 10.97 1.09 -19.20
N LEU A 138 10.63 -0.18 -19.46
CA LEU A 138 11.06 -1.35 -18.68
C LEU A 138 12.18 -2.16 -19.35
N LYS A 139 12.48 -1.92 -20.62
CA LYS A 139 13.51 -2.69 -21.35
C LYS A 139 14.82 -2.80 -20.61
N ARG A 140 15.28 -1.70 -19.99
CA ARG A 140 16.53 -1.70 -19.23
C ARG A 140 16.46 -2.68 -18.06
N LEU A 141 15.34 -2.72 -17.36
CA LEU A 141 15.10 -3.60 -16.22
C LEU A 141 15.27 -5.08 -16.59
N PHE A 142 14.65 -5.49 -17.71
CA PHE A 142 14.74 -6.86 -18.20
C PHE A 142 16.10 -7.18 -18.85
N ASN A 143 16.67 -6.26 -19.62
CA ASN A 143 17.96 -6.47 -20.29
C ASN A 143 19.14 -6.56 -19.32
N GLN A 144 19.03 -5.92 -18.13
CA GLN A 144 20.04 -5.95 -17.08
C GLN A 144 19.74 -7.02 -16.01
N ASP A 145 18.78 -7.90 -16.29
CA ASP A 145 18.40 -9.02 -15.43
C ASP A 145 18.00 -8.59 -13.99
N HIS A 146 17.34 -7.43 -13.86
CA HIS A 146 16.81 -6.97 -12.59
C HIS A 146 15.48 -7.66 -12.20
N VAL A 147 14.79 -8.32 -13.14
CA VAL A 147 13.65 -9.16 -12.80
C VAL A 147 14.15 -10.57 -12.49
N ARG A 148 14.29 -10.88 -11.20
CA ARG A 148 14.91 -12.10 -10.67
C ARG A 148 13.94 -13.27 -10.53
N GLY A 149 12.64 -13.01 -10.54
CA GLY A 149 11.64 -14.07 -10.43
C GLY A 149 10.26 -13.61 -10.88
N TYR A 150 9.52 -14.56 -11.42
CA TYR A 150 8.11 -14.42 -11.76
C TYR A 150 7.36 -15.67 -11.30
N ARG A 151 6.21 -15.51 -10.69
CA ARG A 151 5.34 -16.61 -10.32
C ARG A 151 3.87 -16.28 -10.59
N ASP A 152 3.20 -17.17 -11.30
CA ASP A 152 1.77 -17.10 -11.56
C ASP A 152 1.06 -18.00 -10.55
N PHE A 153 0.27 -17.41 -9.64
CA PHE A 153 -0.51 -18.14 -8.65
C PHE A 153 -1.92 -18.45 -9.15
N VAL A 154 -2.38 -17.74 -10.17
CA VAL A 154 -3.69 -17.94 -10.80
C VAL A 154 -3.65 -19.14 -11.71
N ASN A 155 -2.63 -19.24 -12.56
CA ASN A 155 -2.43 -20.37 -13.48
C ASN A 155 -0.98 -20.83 -13.42
N PRO A 156 -0.60 -21.66 -12.43
CA PRO A 156 0.78 -22.17 -12.30
C PRO A 156 1.27 -22.98 -13.51
N ALA A 157 0.35 -23.51 -14.31
CA ALA A 157 0.64 -24.23 -15.55
C ALA A 157 0.65 -23.30 -16.79
N ALA A 158 0.38 -22.02 -16.63
CA ALA A 158 0.44 -21.06 -17.73
C ALA A 158 1.83 -21.05 -18.36
N GLY A 159 1.85 -20.97 -19.68
CA GLY A 159 3.04 -21.06 -20.49
C GLY A 159 4.12 -20.00 -20.19
N LYS A 160 4.56 -19.26 -21.20
CA LYS A 160 5.64 -18.27 -21.03
C LYS A 160 5.17 -17.08 -20.15
N PRO A 161 5.99 -16.60 -19.21
CA PRO A 161 5.73 -15.35 -18.46
C PRO A 161 5.40 -14.18 -19.39
N TYR A 162 4.58 -13.24 -18.93
CA TYR A 162 4.25 -11.98 -19.62
C TYR A 162 3.43 -12.10 -20.92
N THR A 163 2.92 -13.28 -21.25
CA THR A 163 2.16 -13.51 -22.50
C THR A 163 0.67 -13.73 -22.29
N TYR A 164 0.25 -13.94 -21.03
CA TYR A 164 -1.15 -14.17 -20.70
C TYR A 164 -1.95 -12.88 -20.82
N LYS A 165 -3.07 -12.94 -21.57
CA LYS A 165 -3.99 -11.84 -21.76
C LYS A 165 -5.42 -12.37 -21.97
N GLU A 166 -6.25 -12.20 -20.98
CA GLU A 166 -7.70 -12.41 -21.07
C GLU A 166 -8.45 -11.07 -21.03
N SER A 167 -7.90 -10.08 -20.34
CA SER A 167 -8.51 -8.77 -20.17
C SER A 167 -7.50 -7.63 -20.34
N PHE A 168 -7.99 -6.40 -20.35
CA PHE A 168 -7.13 -5.21 -20.32
C PHE A 168 -6.40 -5.04 -18.98
N LEU A 169 -6.87 -5.69 -17.92
CA LEU A 169 -6.27 -5.63 -16.58
C LEU A 169 -4.99 -6.46 -16.47
N ASP A 170 -4.77 -7.44 -17.34
CA ASP A 170 -3.57 -8.27 -17.31
C ASP A 170 -2.27 -7.49 -17.53
N ASN A 171 -2.34 -6.21 -17.95
CA ASN A 171 -1.21 -5.31 -18.02
C ASN A 171 -1.12 -4.31 -16.84
N HIS A 172 -2.01 -4.41 -15.85
CA HIS A 172 -2.04 -3.47 -14.72
C HIS A 172 -0.72 -3.50 -13.94
N GLY A 173 -0.22 -4.67 -13.58
CA GLY A 173 1.08 -4.82 -12.91
C GLY A 173 2.26 -4.35 -13.77
N THR A 174 2.15 -4.39 -15.10
CA THR A 174 3.13 -3.76 -16.00
C THR A 174 3.17 -2.26 -15.80
N GLN A 175 2.01 -1.60 -15.71
CA GLN A 175 1.92 -0.15 -15.47
C GLN A 175 2.39 0.22 -14.05
N VAL A 176 2.07 -0.61 -13.07
CA VAL A 176 2.58 -0.48 -11.69
C VAL A 176 4.11 -0.58 -11.67
N LEU A 177 4.68 -1.54 -12.37
CA LEU A 177 6.13 -1.71 -12.49
C LEU A 177 6.78 -0.51 -13.22
N GLU A 178 6.11 0.09 -14.22
CA GLU A 178 6.57 1.34 -14.83
C GLU A 178 6.65 2.48 -13.81
N CYS A 179 5.63 2.66 -12.94
CA CYS A 179 5.62 3.68 -11.89
C CYS A 179 6.73 3.44 -10.83
N LEU A 180 7.16 2.21 -10.65
CA LEU A 180 8.15 1.80 -9.65
C LEU A 180 9.59 1.89 -10.19
N ALA A 181 9.81 1.40 -11.42
CA ALA A 181 11.13 1.17 -12.01
C ALA A 181 11.33 1.77 -13.41
N GLY A 182 10.29 2.37 -13.99
CA GLY A 182 10.32 2.80 -15.38
C GLY A 182 11.32 3.93 -15.64
N TYR A 183 12.02 3.81 -16.78
CA TYR A 183 12.86 4.87 -17.33
C TYR A 183 12.79 4.84 -18.86
N ASN A 184 12.41 5.95 -19.45
CA ASN A 184 12.36 6.07 -20.92
C ASN A 184 13.61 6.76 -21.45
N PRO A 185 14.57 6.03 -22.02
CA PRO A 185 15.84 6.61 -22.49
C PRO A 185 15.67 7.54 -23.69
N LYS A 186 14.64 7.31 -24.53
CA LYS A 186 14.36 8.15 -25.71
C LYS A 186 13.99 9.58 -25.36
N HIS A 187 13.35 9.76 -24.23
CA HIS A 187 12.90 11.07 -23.74
C HIS A 187 13.66 11.52 -22.49
N ASN A 188 14.68 10.75 -22.07
CA ASN A 188 15.39 10.95 -20.79
C ASN A 188 14.42 11.14 -19.60
N LEU A 189 13.29 10.43 -19.65
CA LEU A 189 12.19 10.58 -18.69
C LEU A 189 12.27 9.51 -17.60
N GLN A 190 12.46 9.94 -16.36
CA GLN A 190 12.32 9.09 -15.20
C GLN A 190 10.83 8.88 -14.87
N VAL A 191 10.38 7.64 -14.85
CA VAL A 191 9.00 7.25 -14.54
C VAL A 191 8.90 6.71 -13.11
N GLY A 192 9.86 5.88 -12.72
CA GLY A 192 9.94 5.30 -11.38
C GLY A 192 11.26 5.62 -10.70
N LEU A 193 11.33 5.44 -9.39
CA LEU A 193 12.52 5.74 -8.58
C LEU A 193 13.50 4.57 -8.49
N ALA A 194 12.99 3.33 -8.38
CA ALA A 194 13.80 2.14 -8.08
C ALA A 194 14.23 1.40 -9.36
N THR A 195 14.94 2.11 -10.25
CA THR A 195 15.30 1.61 -11.60
C THR A 195 16.38 0.52 -11.61
N GLU A 196 17.05 0.24 -10.49
CA GLU A 196 18.12 -0.76 -10.34
C GLU A 196 17.89 -1.69 -9.13
N ALA A 197 16.66 -1.76 -8.61
CA ALA A 197 16.26 -2.76 -7.62
C ALA A 197 16.06 -4.13 -8.28
N ASP A 198 16.18 -5.21 -7.50
CA ASP A 198 15.91 -6.58 -7.97
C ASP A 198 14.44 -6.94 -7.71
N TYR A 199 13.70 -7.28 -8.76
CA TYR A 199 12.25 -7.48 -8.73
C TYR A 199 11.84 -8.95 -8.73
N TYR A 200 10.81 -9.25 -7.92
CA TYR A 200 10.13 -10.54 -7.87
C TYR A 200 8.64 -10.29 -8.09
N LEU A 201 8.11 -10.77 -9.22
CA LEU A 201 6.76 -10.46 -9.68
C LEU A 201 5.82 -11.64 -9.40
N ALA A 202 4.71 -11.37 -8.73
CA ALA A 202 3.70 -12.35 -8.38
C ALA A 202 2.36 -11.95 -9.02
N ARG A 203 1.83 -12.79 -9.90
CA ARG A 203 0.47 -12.68 -10.41
C ARG A 203 -0.47 -13.42 -9.49
N THR A 204 -1.45 -12.73 -8.88
CA THR A 204 -2.37 -13.29 -7.91
C THR A 204 -3.83 -13.20 -8.30
N ASP A 205 -4.17 -12.32 -9.23
CA ASP A 205 -5.54 -12.01 -9.57
C ASP A 205 -5.84 -12.31 -11.05
N HIS A 206 -7.11 -12.48 -11.34
CA HIS A 206 -7.63 -12.81 -12.66
C HIS A 206 -8.19 -11.54 -13.28
N GLY A 207 -7.64 -10.99 -14.30
CA GLY A 207 -8.13 -9.74 -14.90
C GLY A 207 -9.57 -9.75 -15.46
N SER A 208 -10.25 -10.89 -15.46
CA SER A 208 -11.61 -11.06 -15.97
C SER A 208 -12.60 -11.66 -14.98
N ARG A 209 -12.14 -12.09 -13.82
CA ARG A 209 -12.95 -12.66 -12.74
C ARG A 209 -12.40 -12.16 -11.42
N GLU A 210 -13.30 -11.96 -10.50
CA GLU A 210 -12.90 -11.55 -9.16
C GLU A 210 -13.51 -12.49 -8.13
N ASN A 211 -12.67 -13.27 -7.50
CA ASN A 211 -13.09 -14.21 -6.50
C ASN A 211 -12.12 -14.18 -5.32
N ARG A 212 -12.59 -14.38 -4.10
CA ARG A 212 -11.74 -14.33 -2.91
C ARG A 212 -10.60 -15.37 -2.89
N MET A 213 -10.53 -16.26 -3.87
CA MET A 213 -9.31 -17.08 -4.10
C MET A 213 -8.09 -16.19 -4.36
N GLU A 214 -8.29 -14.98 -4.86
CA GLU A 214 -7.23 -14.00 -5.06
C GLU A 214 -6.60 -13.55 -3.73
N GLU A 215 -7.38 -13.46 -2.66
CA GLU A 215 -6.85 -13.25 -1.31
C GLU A 215 -5.93 -14.41 -0.87
N GLU A 216 -6.28 -15.65 -1.23
CA GLU A 216 -5.45 -16.82 -0.97
C GLU A 216 -4.16 -16.78 -1.79
N HIS A 217 -4.26 -16.44 -3.08
CA HIS A 217 -3.10 -16.27 -3.96
C HIS A 217 -2.17 -15.17 -3.42
N PHE A 218 -2.74 -14.07 -2.91
CA PHE A 218 -2.00 -13.00 -2.28
C PHE A 218 -1.18 -13.48 -1.07
N VAL A 219 -1.79 -14.26 -0.18
CA VAL A 219 -1.10 -14.84 0.99
C VAL A 219 0.03 -15.76 0.54
N ARG A 220 -0.21 -16.62 -0.43
CA ARG A 220 0.82 -17.51 -1.00
C ARG A 220 1.96 -16.73 -1.67
N ALA A 221 1.64 -15.60 -2.31
CA ALA A 221 2.64 -14.71 -2.89
C ALA A 221 3.52 -14.08 -1.80
N LEU A 222 2.94 -13.63 -0.67
CA LEU A 222 3.71 -13.14 0.47
C LEU A 222 4.65 -14.21 1.06
N GLU A 223 4.16 -15.45 1.23
CA GLU A 223 4.99 -16.57 1.71
C GLU A 223 6.13 -16.90 0.74
N TRP A 224 5.87 -16.83 -0.56
CA TRP A 224 6.89 -17.02 -1.59
C TRP A 224 7.94 -15.90 -1.55
N LEU A 225 7.53 -14.64 -1.46
CA LEU A 225 8.42 -13.49 -1.38
C LEU A 225 9.29 -13.53 -0.10
N ASP A 226 8.70 -13.89 1.05
CA ASP A 226 9.46 -14.12 2.30
C ASP A 226 10.53 -15.23 2.11
N SER A 227 10.17 -16.32 1.44
CA SER A 227 11.12 -17.43 1.17
C SER A 227 12.33 -17.00 0.31
N LEU A 228 12.22 -15.92 -0.44
CA LEU A 228 13.28 -15.33 -1.25
C LEU A 228 14.06 -14.23 -0.51
N GLY A 229 13.67 -13.93 0.74
CA GLY A 229 14.26 -12.85 1.54
C GLY A 229 13.89 -11.46 1.03
N VAL A 230 12.73 -11.31 0.40
CA VAL A 230 12.19 -10.02 -0.04
C VAL A 230 11.65 -9.28 1.19
N ARG A 231 12.07 -8.02 1.36
CA ARG A 231 11.71 -7.18 2.51
C ARG A 231 10.71 -6.08 2.18
N LEU A 232 10.66 -5.66 0.94
CA LEU A 232 9.81 -4.57 0.48
C LEU A 232 8.85 -5.11 -0.58
N VAL A 233 7.55 -4.90 -0.38
CA VAL A 233 6.52 -5.40 -1.28
C VAL A 233 5.58 -4.27 -1.66
N ASN A 234 5.31 -4.12 -2.95
CA ASN A 234 4.24 -3.30 -3.47
C ASN A 234 3.03 -4.18 -3.80
N SER A 235 1.85 -3.76 -3.37
CA SER A 235 0.60 -4.29 -3.91
C SER A 235 -0.35 -3.15 -4.27
N SER A 236 -0.79 -3.18 -5.51
CA SER A 236 -1.78 -2.23 -6.02
C SER A 236 -3.18 -2.86 -6.11
N LEU A 237 -3.42 -3.83 -5.24
CA LEU A 237 -4.66 -4.60 -5.12
C LEU A 237 -5.40 -4.26 -3.82
N GLY A 238 -6.70 -4.52 -3.79
CA GLY A 238 -7.50 -4.35 -2.59
C GLY A 238 -8.92 -4.86 -2.79
N TYR A 239 -9.44 -5.49 -1.76
CA TYR A 239 -10.71 -6.22 -1.77
C TYR A 239 -11.73 -5.50 -0.88
N GLY A 240 -12.89 -5.21 -1.43
CA GLY A 240 -13.96 -4.48 -0.74
C GLY A 240 -15.33 -4.87 -1.28
N THR A 241 -15.78 -4.16 -2.29
CA THR A 241 -17.05 -4.43 -3.01
C THR A 241 -16.77 -4.68 -4.48
N GLY A 242 -17.69 -5.30 -5.17
CA GLY A 242 -17.59 -5.57 -6.60
C GLY A 242 -17.29 -7.01 -6.93
N PHE A 243 -17.52 -7.86 -6.03
CA PHE A 243 -17.34 -9.30 -6.14
C PHE A 243 -18.40 -9.98 -7.03
N ASP A 244 -18.06 -11.06 -7.79
CA ASP A 244 -18.96 -11.83 -8.70
C ASP A 244 -20.27 -12.21 -8.02
N LYS A 245 -20.19 -12.59 -6.76
CA LYS A 245 -21.34 -12.87 -5.93
C LYS A 245 -21.45 -11.79 -4.85
N ALA A 246 -22.55 -11.06 -4.88
CA ALA A 246 -22.78 -9.91 -4.02
C ALA A 246 -22.71 -10.24 -2.51
N GLU A 247 -23.03 -11.47 -2.11
CA GLU A 247 -22.92 -11.97 -0.73
C GLU A 247 -21.49 -12.03 -0.20
N GLU A 248 -20.51 -11.89 -1.06
CA GLU A 248 -19.09 -11.98 -0.76
C GLU A 248 -18.42 -10.63 -0.62
N ASN A 249 -19.14 -9.58 -0.98
CA ASN A 249 -18.70 -8.22 -0.70
C ASN A 249 -18.44 -8.06 0.79
N TYR A 250 -17.33 -7.41 1.08
CA TYR A 250 -17.11 -6.91 2.43
C TYR A 250 -18.13 -5.82 2.76
N LYS A 251 -18.41 -5.68 4.03
CA LYS A 251 -19.15 -4.53 4.57
C LYS A 251 -18.17 -3.47 5.09
N PRO A 252 -18.56 -2.21 5.13
CA PRO A 252 -17.70 -1.13 5.65
C PRO A 252 -17.13 -1.42 7.04
N GLU A 253 -17.90 -2.06 7.92
CA GLU A 253 -17.50 -2.38 9.29
C GLU A 253 -16.41 -3.46 9.37
N GLN A 254 -16.21 -4.22 8.30
CA GLN A 254 -15.19 -5.26 8.20
C GLN A 254 -13.81 -4.72 7.76
N MET A 255 -13.71 -3.42 7.48
CA MET A 255 -12.42 -2.75 7.21
C MET A 255 -11.72 -2.42 8.53
N ASP A 256 -11.57 -3.42 9.39
CA ASP A 256 -11.07 -3.34 10.76
C ASP A 256 -9.74 -4.09 10.98
N GLY A 257 -9.14 -4.60 9.90
CA GLY A 257 -7.90 -5.39 9.93
C GLY A 257 -8.12 -6.86 10.32
N SER A 258 -9.35 -7.33 10.47
CA SER A 258 -9.66 -8.71 10.91
C SER A 258 -9.82 -9.71 9.75
N SER A 259 -9.88 -9.24 8.52
CA SER A 259 -10.02 -10.11 7.34
C SER A 259 -8.86 -11.12 7.23
N PHE A 260 -9.08 -12.21 6.52
CA PHE A 260 -8.07 -13.25 6.30
C PHE A 260 -6.78 -12.66 5.70
N ILE A 261 -6.92 -11.86 4.65
CA ILE A 261 -5.79 -11.22 3.96
C ILE A 261 -5.13 -10.14 4.83
N ALA A 262 -5.91 -9.35 5.60
CA ALA A 262 -5.35 -8.35 6.50
C ALA A 262 -4.51 -8.98 7.61
N ARG A 263 -4.96 -10.11 8.18
CA ARG A 263 -4.17 -10.86 9.17
C ARG A 263 -2.85 -11.37 8.61
N ALA A 264 -2.86 -11.88 7.36
CA ALA A 264 -1.61 -12.29 6.69
C ALA A 264 -0.67 -11.10 6.44
N ALA A 265 -1.22 -9.96 6.02
CA ALA A 265 -0.46 -8.73 5.85
C ALA A 265 0.14 -8.21 7.17
N GLN A 266 -0.62 -8.25 8.27
CA GLN A 266 -0.11 -7.92 9.61
C GLN A 266 1.04 -8.84 10.02
N MET A 267 0.88 -10.16 9.82
CA MET A 267 1.92 -11.15 10.11
C MET A 267 3.18 -10.89 9.27
N ALA A 268 3.03 -10.58 7.98
CA ALA A 268 4.15 -10.22 7.11
C ALA A 268 4.96 -9.04 7.68
N VAL A 269 4.27 -8.02 8.20
CA VAL A 269 4.92 -6.84 8.78
C VAL A 269 5.51 -7.14 10.15
N GLN A 270 4.71 -7.69 11.07
CA GLN A 270 5.04 -7.80 12.49
C GLN A 270 6.00 -8.95 12.79
N GLU A 271 5.79 -10.10 12.13
CA GLU A 271 6.57 -11.30 12.40
C GLU A 271 7.67 -11.55 11.36
N LYS A 272 7.41 -11.23 10.08
CA LYS A 272 8.38 -11.52 9.01
C LYS A 272 9.27 -10.34 8.65
N GLY A 273 8.99 -9.15 9.19
CA GLY A 273 9.78 -7.94 8.98
C GLY A 273 9.71 -7.40 7.55
N MET A 274 8.60 -7.64 6.86
CA MET A 274 8.34 -7.12 5.51
C MET A 274 7.68 -5.75 5.60
N CYS A 275 8.12 -4.79 4.79
CA CYS A 275 7.42 -3.53 4.58
C CYS A 275 6.44 -3.71 3.42
N LEU A 276 5.15 -3.69 3.70
CA LEU A 276 4.10 -3.77 2.69
C LEU A 276 3.58 -2.36 2.38
N VAL A 277 3.66 -1.95 1.12
CA VAL A 277 3.08 -0.70 0.61
C VAL A 277 1.88 -1.05 -0.25
N ILE A 278 0.69 -0.63 0.18
CA ILE A 278 -0.58 -1.04 -0.42
C ILE A 278 -1.41 0.18 -0.81
N SER A 279 -2.07 0.11 -1.96
CA SER A 279 -2.98 1.15 -2.44
C SER A 279 -4.24 1.22 -1.58
N ALA A 280 -4.77 2.44 -1.34
CA ALA A 280 -5.94 2.65 -0.50
C ALA A 280 -7.28 2.18 -1.11
N GLY A 281 -7.31 1.87 -2.41
CA GLY A 281 -8.55 1.58 -3.14
C GLY A 281 -9.15 2.82 -3.80
N ASN A 282 -10.10 2.59 -4.72
CA ASN A 282 -10.59 3.61 -5.66
C ASN A 282 -12.10 3.89 -5.53
N ASP A 283 -12.71 3.48 -4.44
CA ASP A 283 -14.15 3.54 -4.21
C ASP A 283 -14.60 4.75 -3.37
N GLY A 284 -13.70 5.66 -3.03
CA GLY A 284 -13.94 6.81 -2.15
C GLY A 284 -15.06 7.76 -2.57
N SER A 285 -15.52 7.71 -3.83
CA SER A 285 -16.66 8.48 -4.35
C SER A 285 -17.98 7.71 -4.36
N LYS A 286 -17.98 6.40 -4.08
CA LYS A 286 -19.18 5.58 -4.05
C LYS A 286 -19.99 5.88 -2.77
N LYS A 287 -21.31 6.16 -2.91
CA LYS A 287 -22.17 6.49 -1.75
C LYS A 287 -22.21 5.41 -0.67
N ASN A 288 -22.18 4.15 -1.09
CA ASN A 288 -22.30 3.00 -0.20
C ASN A 288 -20.95 2.44 0.27
N TRP A 289 -19.84 2.94 -0.27
CA TRP A 289 -18.50 2.51 0.07
C TRP A 289 -17.51 3.65 -0.18
N GLN A 290 -17.03 4.27 0.89
CA GLN A 290 -16.06 5.35 0.82
C GLN A 290 -14.69 4.95 1.39
N PHE A 291 -14.63 3.80 2.05
CA PHE A 291 -13.45 3.36 2.78
C PHE A 291 -12.40 2.76 1.84
N LEU A 292 -11.20 2.65 2.38
CA LEU A 292 -10.13 1.85 1.79
C LEU A 292 -10.55 0.36 1.74
N ASN A 293 -9.86 -0.41 0.91
CA ASN A 293 -10.11 -1.83 0.72
C ASN A 293 -9.08 -2.66 1.53
N THR A 294 -9.49 -3.85 2.02
CA THR A 294 -8.54 -4.75 2.67
C THR A 294 -7.52 -5.29 1.63
N PRO A 295 -6.23 -5.47 1.96
CA PRO A 295 -5.61 -5.40 3.28
C PRO A 295 -4.99 -4.02 3.63
N ALA A 296 -5.43 -2.92 2.98
CA ALA A 296 -4.94 -1.58 3.31
C ALA A 296 -5.37 -1.10 4.72
N ASP A 297 -6.40 -1.74 5.30
CA ASP A 297 -6.88 -1.55 6.67
C ASP A 297 -5.98 -2.21 7.73
N ALA A 298 -5.06 -3.07 7.33
CA ALA A 298 -4.22 -3.85 8.24
C ALA A 298 -3.24 -2.96 9.04
N ALA A 299 -3.04 -3.32 10.31
CA ALA A 299 -2.07 -2.64 11.16
C ALA A 299 -0.62 -2.86 10.69
N GLY A 300 0.18 -1.79 10.66
CA GLY A 300 1.59 -1.85 10.26
C GLY A 300 1.83 -1.80 8.74
N VAL A 301 0.84 -2.10 7.91
CA VAL A 301 0.91 -1.90 6.46
C VAL A 301 1.00 -0.41 6.15
N LEU A 302 1.80 -0.01 5.17
CA LEU A 302 1.88 1.37 4.69
C LEU A 302 0.86 1.58 3.56
N THR A 303 -0.25 2.22 3.87
CA THR A 303 -1.35 2.46 2.93
C THR A 303 -1.20 3.81 2.25
N VAL A 304 -1.32 3.84 0.91
CA VAL A 304 -1.11 5.05 0.12
C VAL A 304 -2.38 5.44 -0.63
N GLY A 305 -2.91 6.62 -0.31
CA GLY A 305 -4.03 7.28 -0.99
C GLY A 305 -3.58 8.15 -2.16
N ALA A 306 -4.54 8.85 -2.77
CA ALA A 306 -4.28 9.74 -3.89
C ALA A 306 -4.67 11.19 -3.64
N THR A 307 -3.82 12.13 -4.10
CA THR A 307 -4.05 13.58 -4.06
C THR A 307 -4.08 14.20 -5.45
N ASP A 308 -4.62 15.42 -5.54
CA ASP A 308 -4.38 16.32 -6.67
C ASP A 308 -2.93 16.82 -6.66
N TYR A 309 -2.36 17.04 -7.87
CA TYR A 309 -0.98 17.46 -8.00
C TYR A 309 -0.69 18.82 -7.38
N SER A 310 -1.54 19.79 -7.68
CA SER A 310 -1.26 21.21 -7.37
C SER A 310 -1.72 21.63 -5.98
N SER A 311 -2.84 21.09 -5.52
CA SER A 311 -3.46 21.48 -4.25
C SER A 311 -3.20 20.52 -3.11
N TRP A 312 -2.82 19.26 -3.43
CA TRP A 312 -2.67 18.16 -2.50
C TRP A 312 -3.97 17.78 -1.74
N ILE A 313 -5.11 18.20 -2.25
CA ILE A 313 -6.42 17.75 -1.77
C ILE A 313 -6.62 16.27 -2.14
N LYS A 314 -7.35 15.51 -1.32
CA LYS A 314 -7.66 14.11 -1.63
C LYS A 314 -8.42 13.99 -2.95
N GLN A 315 -7.99 13.11 -3.83
CA GLN A 315 -8.76 12.73 -5.03
C GLN A 315 -10.10 12.09 -4.65
N GLY A 316 -11.15 12.43 -5.39
CA GLY A 316 -12.50 11.97 -5.10
C GLY A 316 -12.60 10.44 -4.94
N TYR A 317 -11.97 9.71 -5.85
CA TYR A 317 -11.98 8.25 -5.87
C TYR A 317 -11.16 7.59 -4.75
N SER A 318 -10.14 8.26 -4.18
CA SER A 318 -9.27 7.66 -3.17
C SER A 318 -10.05 7.24 -1.92
N GLY A 319 -9.90 5.99 -1.50
CA GLY A 319 -10.50 5.45 -0.28
C GLY A 319 -10.04 6.22 0.96
N ILE A 320 -10.94 6.36 1.93
CA ILE A 320 -10.67 7.01 3.24
C ILE A 320 -10.54 5.95 4.35
N GLY A 321 -9.79 6.29 5.38
CA GLY A 321 -9.67 5.42 6.55
C GLY A 321 -10.95 5.38 7.38
N PRO A 322 -11.41 4.20 7.82
CA PRO A 322 -12.52 4.09 8.75
C PRO A 322 -12.21 4.78 10.08
N GLY A 323 -13.20 5.49 10.62
CA GLY A 323 -13.03 6.24 11.85
C GLY A 323 -12.93 5.41 13.12
N PHE A 324 -13.22 4.12 13.04
CA PHE A 324 -13.13 3.19 14.16
C PHE A 324 -11.76 2.50 14.28
N LEU A 325 -10.86 2.65 13.29
CA LEU A 325 -9.49 2.17 13.43
C LEU A 325 -8.73 2.96 14.52
N PRO A 326 -7.92 2.29 15.36
CA PRO A 326 -7.16 2.96 16.42
C PRO A 326 -5.93 3.71 15.89
N PHE A 327 -5.72 3.75 14.59
CA PHE A 327 -4.63 4.41 13.88
C PHE A 327 -5.14 5.11 12.62
N VAL A 328 -4.36 6.08 12.15
CA VAL A 328 -4.70 6.83 10.93
C VAL A 328 -4.45 5.98 9.70
N LYS A 329 -5.43 5.96 8.79
CA LYS A 329 -5.36 5.43 7.44
C LYS A 329 -6.05 6.39 6.45
N PRO A 330 -5.58 6.44 5.17
CA PRO A 330 -4.30 5.90 4.70
C PRO A 330 -3.13 6.46 5.52
N ASP A 331 -1.92 5.94 5.33
CA ASP A 331 -0.74 6.47 6.03
C ASP A 331 -0.17 7.70 5.32
N LEU A 332 -0.14 7.68 3.99
CA LEU A 332 0.37 8.71 3.10
C LEU A 332 -0.54 8.87 1.89
N ALA A 333 -0.32 9.93 1.12
CA ALA A 333 -0.94 10.09 -0.18
C ALA A 333 -0.02 10.88 -1.11
N CYS A 334 -0.06 10.60 -2.42
CA CYS A 334 0.63 11.40 -3.43
C CYS A 334 -0.20 11.49 -4.71
N PHE A 335 0.27 12.25 -5.69
CA PHE A 335 -0.49 12.50 -6.90
C PHE A 335 -0.73 11.24 -7.73
N SER A 336 -1.99 11.03 -8.10
CA SER A 336 -2.40 10.22 -9.24
C SER A 336 -3.72 10.74 -9.81
N ALA A 337 -3.83 10.78 -11.13
CA ALA A 337 -5.07 11.15 -11.82
C ALA A 337 -6.03 9.95 -11.98
N PHE A 338 -5.56 8.70 -11.84
CA PHE A 338 -6.27 7.54 -12.37
C PHE A 338 -6.46 6.38 -11.38
N GLY A 339 -5.90 6.45 -10.19
CA GLY A 339 -6.04 5.37 -9.21
C GLY A 339 -4.92 5.35 -8.18
N THR A 340 -5.24 4.87 -6.98
CA THR A 340 -4.26 4.66 -5.90
C THR A 340 -3.25 3.57 -6.24
N SER A 341 -3.55 2.71 -7.22
CA SER A 341 -2.62 1.73 -7.80
C SER A 341 -1.31 2.34 -8.31
N PHE A 342 -1.33 3.63 -8.68
CA PHE A 342 -0.16 4.35 -9.20
C PHE A 342 0.52 5.24 -8.16
N THR A 343 -0.02 5.32 -6.94
CA THR A 343 0.61 6.04 -5.82
C THR A 343 1.45 5.11 -4.94
N ALA A 344 0.97 3.91 -4.67
CA ALA A 344 1.70 2.92 -3.90
C ALA A 344 3.10 2.61 -4.48
N PRO A 345 3.26 2.34 -5.80
CA PRO A 345 4.58 2.06 -6.37
C PRO A 345 5.55 3.25 -6.29
N VAL A 346 5.07 4.49 -6.31
CA VAL A 346 5.93 5.67 -6.12
C VAL A 346 6.53 5.68 -4.72
N VAL A 347 5.71 5.43 -3.69
CA VAL A 347 6.16 5.35 -2.30
C VAL A 347 7.04 4.12 -2.07
N THR A 348 6.75 2.99 -2.73
CA THR A 348 7.62 1.80 -2.72
C THR A 348 8.98 2.09 -3.36
N GLY A 349 9.02 2.83 -4.47
CA GLY A 349 10.25 3.27 -5.11
C GLY A 349 11.08 4.18 -4.20
N LEU A 350 10.44 5.11 -3.49
CA LEU A 350 11.09 5.93 -2.48
C LEU A 350 11.66 5.06 -1.35
N ALA A 351 10.86 4.12 -0.82
CA ALA A 351 11.29 3.18 0.21
C ALA A 351 12.52 2.35 -0.22
N ALA A 352 12.57 1.90 -1.48
CA ALA A 352 13.73 1.18 -2.02
C ALA A 352 14.99 2.07 -2.04
N CYS A 353 14.87 3.34 -2.42
CA CYS A 353 15.99 4.28 -2.38
C CYS A 353 16.48 4.53 -0.94
N LEU A 354 15.57 4.58 0.05
CA LEU A 354 15.96 4.71 1.46
C LEU A 354 16.67 3.45 1.98
N LEU A 355 16.22 2.26 1.60
CA LEU A 355 16.88 1.00 1.94
C LEU A 355 18.26 0.84 1.24
N GLN A 356 18.45 1.42 0.06
CA GLN A 356 19.78 1.51 -0.57
C GLN A 356 20.74 2.33 0.28
N VAL A 357 20.26 3.43 0.88
CA VAL A 357 21.08 4.33 1.73
C VAL A 357 21.35 3.71 3.09
N ASN A 358 20.36 3.07 3.68
CA ASN A 358 20.46 2.41 4.98
C ASN A 358 19.78 1.02 4.94
N PRO A 359 20.52 -0.02 4.56
CA PRO A 359 19.97 -1.38 4.45
C PRO A 359 19.63 -2.03 5.81
N HIS A 360 19.98 -1.40 6.93
CA HIS A 360 19.67 -1.89 8.27
C HIS A 360 18.34 -1.40 8.84
N LEU A 361 17.64 -0.49 8.15
CA LEU A 361 16.31 -0.05 8.59
C LEU A 361 15.36 -1.25 8.69
N SER A 362 14.72 -1.41 9.82
CA SER A 362 13.60 -2.35 9.94
C SER A 362 12.37 -1.85 9.16
N ALA A 363 11.42 -2.74 8.87
CA ALA A 363 10.16 -2.37 8.23
C ALA A 363 9.43 -1.27 9.01
N GLN A 364 9.43 -1.36 10.34
CA GLN A 364 8.81 -0.35 11.21
C GLN A 364 9.55 0.99 11.12
N GLN A 365 10.89 1.01 11.17
CA GLN A 365 11.67 2.24 11.04
C GLN A 365 11.44 2.90 9.68
N LEU A 366 11.46 2.12 8.59
CA LEU A 366 11.19 2.61 7.25
C LEU A 366 9.79 3.24 7.14
N THR A 367 8.77 2.57 7.66
CA THR A 367 7.39 3.09 7.71
C THR A 367 7.31 4.39 8.50
N GLN A 368 7.97 4.48 9.66
CA GLN A 368 8.00 5.70 10.47
C GLN A 368 8.74 6.86 9.77
N ILE A 369 9.86 6.58 9.10
CA ILE A 369 10.58 7.59 8.31
C ILE A 369 9.68 8.17 7.21
N LEU A 370 8.98 7.30 6.48
CA LEU A 370 8.06 7.73 5.43
C LEU A 370 6.90 8.57 5.99
N LYS A 371 6.27 8.15 7.08
CA LYS A 371 5.22 8.95 7.76
C LYS A 371 5.74 10.30 8.26
N ARG A 372 6.92 10.33 8.89
CA ARG A 372 7.55 11.55 9.40
C ARG A 372 7.95 12.52 8.30
N SER A 373 8.16 12.04 7.08
CA SER A 373 8.45 12.89 5.93
C SER A 373 7.20 13.58 5.36
N GLY A 374 6.00 13.12 5.73
CA GLY A 374 4.74 13.69 5.29
C GLY A 374 4.51 15.10 5.83
N HIS A 375 3.98 15.99 4.99
CA HIS A 375 3.85 17.42 5.32
C HIS A 375 2.85 17.72 6.45
N LEU A 376 1.91 16.80 6.73
CA LEU A 376 0.96 16.93 7.85
C LEU A 376 1.49 16.34 9.16
N TYR A 377 2.60 15.59 9.15
CA TYR A 377 3.10 14.94 10.36
C TYR A 377 3.38 15.96 11.49
N PRO A 378 2.94 15.75 12.75
CA PRO A 378 2.27 14.56 13.29
C PRO A 378 0.73 14.56 13.19
N HIS A 379 0.09 15.54 12.57
CA HIS A 379 -1.36 15.76 12.54
C HIS A 379 -2.03 15.08 11.33
N GLY A 380 -1.86 13.78 11.19
CA GLY A 380 -2.48 13.00 10.13
C GLY A 380 -4.00 12.96 10.19
N ASN A 381 -4.64 12.70 9.04
CA ASN A 381 -6.10 12.57 8.95
C ASN A 381 -6.51 11.38 8.08
N ASN A 382 -7.77 10.98 8.19
CA ASN A 382 -8.29 9.80 7.50
C ASN A 382 -8.53 9.99 5.98
N TYR A 383 -8.22 11.16 5.41
CA TYR A 383 -8.32 11.42 3.97
C TYR A 383 -7.00 11.18 3.23
N ILE A 384 -5.90 11.72 3.76
CA ILE A 384 -4.58 11.68 3.11
C ILE A 384 -3.46 11.23 4.06
N GLY A 385 -3.81 10.70 5.22
CA GLY A 385 -2.84 10.26 6.22
C GLY A 385 -1.99 11.42 6.74
N TYR A 386 -0.70 11.17 6.86
CA TYR A 386 0.29 12.20 7.19
C TYR A 386 0.66 13.08 5.98
N GLY A 387 -0.10 12.97 4.91
CA GLY A 387 0.01 13.80 3.70
C GLY A 387 1.00 13.30 2.67
N VAL A 388 1.47 14.20 1.83
CA VAL A 388 2.44 13.92 0.77
C VAL A 388 3.83 13.76 1.36
N PRO A 389 4.53 12.63 1.14
CA PRO A 389 5.89 12.44 1.65
C PRO A 389 6.86 13.37 0.91
N ASN A 390 7.85 13.89 1.62
CA ASN A 390 8.96 14.63 1.03
C ASN A 390 10.20 13.73 1.00
N ALA A 391 10.68 13.40 -0.20
CA ALA A 391 11.77 12.45 -0.41
C ALA A 391 13.10 12.92 0.20
N GLU A 392 13.39 14.21 0.18
CA GLU A 392 14.63 14.76 0.79
C GLU A 392 14.56 14.70 2.34
N LYS A 393 13.40 14.98 2.95
CA LYS A 393 13.21 14.78 4.40
C LYS A 393 13.35 13.31 4.77
N ALA A 394 12.73 12.41 3.99
CA ALA A 394 12.85 10.97 4.20
C ALA A 394 14.31 10.48 4.10
N LEU A 395 15.07 10.99 3.13
CA LEU A 395 16.48 10.69 2.95
C LEU A 395 17.33 11.14 4.15
N GLN A 396 17.07 12.34 4.69
CA GLN A 396 17.75 12.81 5.90
C GLN A 396 17.45 11.91 7.09
N LEU A 397 16.17 11.56 7.31
CA LEU A 397 15.74 10.64 8.38
C LEU A 397 16.31 9.23 8.23
N ALA A 398 16.51 8.72 7.01
CA ALA A 398 17.11 7.42 6.77
C ALA A 398 18.61 7.38 7.12
N ARG A 399 19.30 8.53 7.01
CA ARG A 399 20.70 8.71 7.42
C ARG A 399 20.85 8.94 8.92
N ASP A 400 19.94 9.74 9.48
CA ASP A 400 19.90 10.09 10.90
C ASP A 400 18.47 10.22 11.38
N SER A 401 17.96 9.19 12.04
CA SER A 401 16.58 9.14 12.54
C SER A 401 16.32 10.10 13.72
N THR A 402 17.35 10.71 14.29
CA THR A 402 17.23 11.68 15.42
C THR A 402 16.81 13.07 14.94
N ILE A 403 16.95 13.36 13.65
CA ILE A 403 16.53 14.64 13.07
C ILE A 403 15.05 14.91 13.38
N VAL A 404 14.77 16.10 13.87
CA VAL A 404 13.40 16.58 14.13
C VAL A 404 13.12 17.74 13.18
N PHE A 405 12.10 17.61 12.35
CA PHE A 405 11.58 18.71 11.55
C PHE A 405 10.56 19.52 12.37
N PRO A 406 10.42 20.84 12.10
CA PRO A 406 9.38 21.63 12.72
C PRO A 406 8.01 21.02 12.51
N ALA A 407 7.27 20.83 13.58
CA ALA A 407 5.88 20.38 13.52
C ALA A 407 4.98 21.53 13.01
N PRO A 408 3.83 21.22 12.41
CA PRO A 408 2.80 22.19 12.10
C PRO A 408 2.44 23.04 13.32
N THR A 409 2.22 24.34 13.10
CA THR A 409 1.81 25.25 14.16
C THR A 409 0.41 24.88 14.65
N ILE A 410 0.21 24.85 15.97
CA ILE A 410 -1.11 24.65 16.58
C ILE A 410 -1.61 26.00 17.12
N MET A 411 -2.84 26.36 16.79
CA MET A 411 -3.51 27.54 17.34
C MET A 411 -4.87 27.16 17.93
N LYS A 412 -5.20 27.72 19.06
CA LYS A 412 -6.51 27.59 19.70
C LYS A 412 -7.42 28.74 19.25
N ALA A 413 -8.66 28.40 18.93
CA ALA A 413 -9.68 29.37 18.53
C ALA A 413 -10.83 29.33 19.51
N SER A 414 -11.04 30.45 20.22
CA SER A 414 -12.20 30.61 21.10
C SER A 414 -13.41 31.12 20.33
N GLY A 415 -14.55 30.42 20.49
CA GLY A 415 -15.80 30.76 19.82
C GLY A 415 -15.90 30.24 18.40
N ASN A 416 -16.70 30.90 17.54
CA ASN A 416 -17.11 30.40 16.24
C ASN A 416 -16.36 30.98 15.03
N GLN A 417 -15.36 31.86 15.29
CA GLN A 417 -14.59 32.52 14.24
C GLN A 417 -13.11 32.46 14.54
N PHE A 418 -12.30 32.29 13.51
CA PHE A 418 -10.85 32.30 13.58
C PHE A 418 -10.28 33.17 12.47
N SER A 419 -9.35 34.04 12.82
CA SER A 419 -8.63 34.90 11.88
C SER A 419 -7.14 34.57 11.91
N PHE A 420 -6.57 34.35 10.75
CA PHE A 420 -5.15 34.03 10.57
C PHE A 420 -4.53 34.92 9.49
N LYS A 421 -3.49 35.65 9.87
CA LYS A 421 -2.67 36.41 8.94
C LYS A 421 -1.52 35.52 8.44
N ARG A 422 -1.57 35.13 7.17
CA ARG A 422 -0.55 34.28 6.57
C ARG A 422 0.83 34.97 6.61
N PRO A 423 1.88 34.29 7.10
CA PRO A 423 3.26 34.76 7.00
C PRO A 423 3.67 34.98 5.53
N LYS A 424 4.52 35.98 5.27
CA LYS A 424 4.92 36.35 3.90
C LYS A 424 5.72 35.25 3.19
N ASP A 425 6.47 34.45 3.94
CA ASP A 425 7.27 33.33 3.50
C ASP A 425 6.44 32.07 3.20
N TRP A 426 5.21 31.97 3.67
CA TRP A 426 4.31 30.87 3.35
C TRP A 426 3.76 31.01 1.94
N LYS A 427 4.41 30.31 1.01
CA LYS A 427 4.01 30.31 -0.40
C LYS A 427 2.85 29.36 -0.61
N VAL A 428 1.87 29.81 -1.40
CA VAL A 428 0.85 28.93 -1.95
C VAL A 428 1.49 28.20 -3.13
N VAL A 429 1.50 26.87 -3.11
CA VAL A 429 2.13 26.07 -4.15
C VAL A 429 1.26 26.08 -5.42
N GLY A 430 1.83 26.52 -6.54
CA GLY A 430 1.20 26.52 -7.86
C GLY A 430 -0.10 27.35 -7.92
N GLN A 431 -1.06 26.91 -8.73
CA GLN A 431 -2.43 27.46 -8.78
C GLN A 431 -3.30 26.93 -7.62
N GLY A 432 -2.67 26.32 -6.58
CA GLY A 432 -3.30 25.42 -5.63
C GLY A 432 -4.26 26.05 -4.64
N GLY A 433 -4.12 27.28 -4.26
CA GLY A 433 -4.95 27.86 -3.20
C GLY A 433 -4.60 27.26 -1.80
N ILE A 434 -5.49 27.49 -0.84
CA ILE A 434 -5.42 26.92 0.51
C ILE A 434 -6.35 25.72 0.57
N VAL A 435 -5.89 24.63 1.18
CA VAL A 435 -6.74 23.46 1.47
C VAL A 435 -7.13 23.48 2.94
N LEU A 436 -8.40 23.27 3.20
CA LEU A 436 -8.96 23.08 4.54
C LEU A 436 -9.43 21.65 4.70
N PHE A 437 -8.99 20.98 5.76
CA PHE A 437 -9.61 19.75 6.25
C PHE A 437 -10.37 20.11 7.53
N ARG A 438 -11.70 20.14 7.46
CA ARG A 438 -12.56 20.37 8.61
C ARG A 438 -12.85 19.05 9.27
N LYS A 439 -12.60 18.94 10.57
CA LYS A 439 -12.52 17.68 11.28
C LYS A 439 -13.42 17.64 12.50
N LYS A 440 -14.08 16.49 12.74
CA LYS A 440 -14.86 16.23 13.96
C LYS A 440 -14.02 15.67 15.11
N SER A 441 -12.77 15.30 14.86
CA SER A 441 -11.76 14.91 15.84
C SER A 441 -10.38 15.26 15.28
N ALA A 442 -9.31 15.03 16.01
CA ALA A 442 -7.95 15.27 15.55
C ALA A 442 -7.62 14.60 14.19
N THR A 443 -8.26 13.47 13.89
CA THR A 443 -7.94 12.66 12.71
C THR A 443 -9.09 12.48 11.71
N GLN A 444 -10.35 12.72 12.10
CA GLN A 444 -11.51 12.41 11.26
C GLN A 444 -12.05 13.63 10.55
N VAL A 445 -11.92 13.65 9.22
CA VAL A 445 -12.38 14.73 8.36
C VAL A 445 -13.90 14.64 8.14
N ILE A 446 -14.59 15.76 8.29
CA ILE A 446 -15.98 15.96 7.89
C ILE A 446 -16.04 16.31 6.40
N THR A 447 -15.21 17.29 5.99
CA THR A 447 -15.14 17.77 4.61
C THR A 447 -13.78 18.39 4.31
N GLN A 448 -13.43 18.40 3.06
CA GLN A 448 -12.27 19.12 2.53
C GLN A 448 -12.72 20.23 1.59
N GLN A 449 -12.00 21.35 1.59
CA GLN A 449 -12.33 22.52 0.78
C GLN A 449 -11.05 23.13 0.22
N ARG A 450 -11.12 23.58 -1.04
CA ARG A 450 -10.07 24.42 -1.64
C ARG A 450 -10.54 25.85 -1.70
N LEU A 451 -9.76 26.77 -1.15
CA LEU A 451 -10.04 28.21 -1.15
C LEU A 451 -9.05 28.92 -2.09
N SER A 452 -9.57 29.73 -3.00
CA SER A 452 -8.77 30.71 -3.72
C SER A 452 -8.52 31.91 -2.80
N VAL A 453 -7.27 32.08 -2.34
CA VAL A 453 -6.95 33.16 -1.44
C VAL A 453 -6.22 34.27 -2.17
N ARG A 454 -6.90 35.38 -2.36
CA ARG A 454 -6.34 36.64 -2.88
C ARG A 454 -5.84 37.56 -1.75
N THR A 455 -6.20 37.27 -0.49
CA THR A 455 -5.88 38.09 0.68
C THR A 455 -4.84 37.42 1.57
N THR A 456 -4.10 38.22 2.32
CA THR A 456 -3.15 37.73 3.34
C THR A 456 -3.85 37.29 4.63
N ILE A 457 -5.11 37.63 4.82
CA ILE A 457 -5.90 37.27 6.00
C ILE A 457 -6.93 36.24 5.62
N LEU A 458 -6.90 35.11 6.31
CA LEU A 458 -7.89 34.05 6.22
C LEU A 458 -8.89 34.19 7.38
N LEU A 459 -10.16 34.27 7.06
CA LEU A 459 -11.26 34.28 8.04
C LEU A 459 -12.01 32.94 7.92
N LEU A 460 -12.10 32.22 9.00
CA LEU A 460 -12.82 30.93 9.07
C LEU A 460 -13.98 31.04 10.07
N LYS A 461 -15.11 30.46 9.69
CA LYS A 461 -16.23 30.19 10.59
C LYS A 461 -16.27 28.72 10.94
N ARG A 462 -16.39 28.38 12.21
CA ARG A 462 -16.54 27.01 12.71
C ARG A 462 -17.81 26.37 12.13
N MET A 463 -17.71 25.12 11.68
CA MET A 463 -18.87 24.33 11.26
C MET A 463 -19.48 23.58 12.46
N THR A 464 -20.74 23.19 12.33
CA THR A 464 -21.40 22.32 13.33
C THR A 464 -20.63 20.99 13.43
N GLY A 465 -20.29 20.59 14.65
CA GLY A 465 -19.55 19.34 14.94
C GLY A 465 -18.05 19.41 14.64
N GLU A 466 -17.53 20.55 14.20
CA GLU A 466 -16.09 20.72 13.96
C GLU A 466 -15.34 20.98 15.27
N THR A 467 -14.28 20.21 15.51
CA THR A 467 -13.38 20.39 16.66
C THR A 467 -11.97 20.79 16.24
N HIS A 468 -11.58 20.49 15.01
CA HIS A 468 -10.26 20.82 14.47
C HIS A 468 -10.38 21.26 13.01
N THR A 469 -9.46 22.12 12.58
CA THR A 469 -9.28 22.48 11.17
C THR A 469 -7.81 22.45 10.82
N THR A 470 -7.41 21.61 9.87
CA THR A 470 -6.09 21.71 9.25
C THR A 470 -6.17 22.72 8.10
N ILE A 471 -5.28 23.71 8.10
CA ILE A 471 -5.13 24.71 7.05
C ILE A 471 -3.79 24.46 6.37
N GLN A 472 -3.82 24.10 5.10
CA GLN A 472 -2.64 23.73 4.34
C GLN A 472 -2.32 24.77 3.26
N PHE A 473 -1.08 25.27 3.26
CA PHE A 473 -0.49 26.17 2.27
C PHE A 473 0.72 25.47 1.62
N GLY A 474 0.50 24.49 0.75
CA GLY A 474 1.56 23.61 0.27
C GLY A 474 2.16 22.80 1.43
N GLU A 475 3.48 22.91 1.66
CA GLU A 475 4.15 22.22 2.78
C GLU A 475 3.92 22.89 4.15
N ASN A 476 3.46 24.15 4.18
CA ASN A 476 3.19 24.85 5.43
C ASN A 476 1.79 24.50 5.95
N VAL A 477 1.70 24.12 7.19
CA VAL A 477 0.46 23.63 7.80
C VAL A 477 0.20 24.33 9.14
N LEU A 478 -1.06 24.69 9.35
CA LEU A 478 -1.57 25.20 10.62
C LEU A 478 -2.72 24.30 11.08
N GLU A 479 -2.66 23.84 12.31
CA GLU A 479 -3.73 23.11 12.98
C GLU A 479 -4.49 24.05 13.91
N VAL A 480 -5.79 24.25 13.68
CA VAL A 480 -6.67 25.04 14.54
C VAL A 480 -7.50 24.10 15.40
N VAL A 481 -7.44 24.29 16.72
CA VAL A 481 -8.27 23.57 17.71
C VAL A 481 -9.36 24.51 18.18
N TRP A 482 -10.62 24.12 17.96
CA TRP A 482 -11.79 24.90 18.36
C TRP A 482 -12.19 24.56 19.81
N GLU A 483 -12.13 25.56 20.69
CA GLU A 483 -12.55 25.47 22.09
C GLU A 483 -14.04 25.81 22.28
#